data_ec771623b9e99435727cf645352fdbc2
#
_entry.id   ec771623b9e99435727cf645352fdbc2
#
_cell.length_a   1.000
_cell.length_b   1.000
_cell.length_c   1.000
_cell.angle_alpha   90.00
_cell.angle_beta   90.00
_cell.angle_gamma   90.00
#
_symmetry.space_group_name_H-M   'P 1'
#
loop_
_entity.id
_entity.type
_entity.pdbx_description
1 polymer ?
#
loop_
_entity_poly.entity_id
_entity_poly.type
_entity_poly.pdbx_seq_one_letter_code
_entity_poly.pdbx_strand_id
1 'polypeptide(L)'
;MIRAARLASGVLLGASVLPAQAASIYAGLSADGHLLVAEQPARGLHAFHLPDRRDTRRGPPMPAAGRSRWRALLQQVADDVGLDVALLEAVVRQESGFNPAAVSRAGAVGLMQLMPDTARRFGVHDRFDPEQNLRGGARYLAWLLDHFNQDLDLALAAYNAGEGSVRQHGNRVPPFAETQAYVRAVRQRYAP
;
A
#
# COMPACT_ATOMS: atom_id res chain seq x y z
N MET A 1 -28.76 -51.28 45.90
CA MET A 1 -29.42 -50.80 44.66
C MET A 1 -29.68 -49.31 44.81
N ILE A 2 -28.83 -48.47 44.30
CA ILE A 2 -29.03 -47.01 44.29
C ILE A 2 -28.85 -46.54 42.91
N ARG A 3 -29.89 -45.99 42.29
CA ARG A 3 -29.91 -45.41 40.95
C ARG A 3 -29.30 -44.03 40.99
N ALA A 4 -28.27 -43.79 40.18
CA ALA A 4 -27.68 -42.48 39.93
C ALA A 4 -28.48 -41.76 38.85
N ALA A 5 -28.98 -40.56 39.19
CA ALA A 5 -29.59 -39.64 38.25
C ALA A 5 -28.51 -38.82 37.53
N ARG A 6 -28.52 -38.84 36.20
CA ARG A 6 -27.70 -37.98 35.38
C ARG A 6 -28.41 -36.62 35.17
N LEU A 7 -27.80 -35.56 35.67
CA LEU A 7 -28.14 -34.19 35.30
C LEU A 7 -27.30 -33.79 34.10
N ALA A 8 -27.96 -33.53 32.97
CA ALA A 8 -27.32 -32.96 31.77
C ALA A 8 -27.36 -31.44 31.94
N SER A 9 -26.22 -30.85 32.25
CA SER A 9 -26.02 -29.39 32.14
C SER A 9 -25.53 -29.04 30.73
N GLY A 10 -26.43 -28.49 29.91
CA GLY A 10 -26.10 -27.90 28.64
C GLY A 10 -25.37 -26.57 28.88
N VAL A 11 -24.09 -26.50 28.53
CA VAL A 11 -23.36 -25.26 28.46
C VAL A 11 -23.56 -24.72 27.04
N LEU A 12 -24.35 -23.66 26.93
CA LEU A 12 -24.35 -22.81 25.71
C LEU A 12 -23.00 -22.07 25.64
N LEU A 13 -22.12 -22.50 24.73
CA LEU A 13 -20.97 -21.72 24.34
C LEU A 13 -21.46 -20.57 23.45
N GLY A 14 -21.68 -19.42 24.07
CA GLY A 14 -21.79 -18.16 23.35
C GLY A 14 -20.44 -17.85 22.69
N ALA A 15 -20.39 -17.90 21.35
CA ALA A 15 -19.24 -17.43 20.59
C ALA A 15 -19.14 -15.90 20.76
N SER A 16 -18.39 -15.46 21.76
CA SER A 16 -17.96 -14.07 21.86
C SER A 16 -16.98 -13.79 20.74
N VAL A 17 -17.43 -13.07 19.74
CA VAL A 17 -16.54 -12.46 18.74
C VAL A 17 -15.74 -11.39 19.48
N LEU A 18 -14.53 -11.73 19.93
CA LEU A 18 -13.61 -10.76 20.47
C LEU A 18 -13.22 -9.81 19.33
N PRO A 19 -13.25 -8.49 19.54
CA PRO A 19 -12.74 -7.54 18.57
C PRO A 19 -11.25 -7.85 18.35
N ALA A 20 -10.82 -7.89 17.08
CA ALA A 20 -9.41 -8.04 16.71
C ALA A 20 -8.62 -6.91 17.38
N GLN A 21 -7.91 -7.24 18.45
CA GLN A 21 -7.03 -6.29 19.12
C GLN A 21 -5.87 -5.97 18.16
N ALA A 22 -5.62 -4.68 17.94
CA ALA A 22 -4.45 -4.23 17.22
C ALA A 22 -3.19 -4.80 17.88
N ALA A 23 -2.39 -5.55 17.13
CA ALA A 23 -1.18 -6.15 17.64
C ALA A 23 -0.20 -5.04 18.01
N SER A 24 0.10 -4.91 19.30
CA SER A 24 1.13 -4.00 19.78
C SER A 24 2.48 -4.72 19.75
N ILE A 25 3.49 -4.09 19.14
CA ILE A 25 4.88 -4.53 19.19
C ILE A 25 5.62 -3.61 20.15
N TYR A 26 6.47 -4.18 20.99
CA TYR A 26 7.30 -3.45 21.94
C TYR A 26 8.73 -3.44 21.41
N ALA A 27 9.38 -2.27 21.34
CA ALA A 27 10.76 -2.13 20.89
C ALA A 27 11.56 -1.22 21.83
N GLY A 28 12.87 -1.47 21.90
CA GLY A 28 13.83 -0.70 22.70
C GLY A 28 15.25 -1.07 22.30
N LEU A 29 16.22 -0.40 22.94
CA LEU A 29 17.64 -0.74 22.76
C LEU A 29 18.14 -1.49 23.99
N SER A 30 18.92 -2.55 23.78
CA SER A 30 19.70 -3.19 24.84
C SER A 30 20.84 -2.27 25.33
N ALA A 31 21.47 -2.61 26.45
CA ALA A 31 22.58 -1.84 26.99
C ALA A 31 23.78 -1.70 26.03
N ASP A 32 23.92 -2.63 25.10
CA ASP A 32 24.93 -2.71 24.05
C ASP A 32 24.47 -2.10 22.71
N GLY A 33 23.30 -1.45 22.70
CA GLY A 33 22.79 -0.71 21.53
C GLY A 33 22.07 -1.55 20.47
N HIS A 34 21.80 -2.85 20.74
CA HIS A 34 21.02 -3.70 19.83
C HIS A 34 19.52 -3.42 19.93
N LEU A 35 18.82 -3.41 18.79
CA LEU A 35 17.37 -3.28 18.74
C LEU A 35 16.72 -4.58 19.29
N LEU A 36 15.94 -4.42 20.36
CA LEU A 36 15.10 -5.48 20.91
C LEU A 36 13.66 -5.28 20.44
N VAL A 37 13.02 -6.34 19.97
CA VAL A 37 11.61 -6.33 19.54
C VAL A 37 10.90 -7.52 20.23
N ALA A 38 9.73 -7.25 20.83
CA ALA A 38 8.92 -8.25 21.51
C ALA A 38 7.44 -8.05 21.25
N GLU A 39 6.67 -9.13 21.30
CA GLU A 39 5.19 -9.10 21.19
C GLU A 39 4.52 -8.84 22.54
N GLN A 40 5.27 -8.81 23.63
CA GLN A 40 4.78 -8.57 24.99
C GLN A 40 5.54 -7.44 25.66
N PRO A 41 4.92 -6.69 26.61
CA PRO A 41 5.60 -5.64 27.34
C PRO A 41 6.74 -6.19 28.18
N ALA A 42 7.93 -5.60 28.05
CA ALA A 42 9.10 -5.91 28.88
C ALA A 42 9.79 -4.64 29.34
N ARG A 43 10.60 -4.74 30.41
CA ARG A 43 11.31 -3.58 30.97
C ARG A 43 12.25 -2.97 29.93
N GLY A 44 12.15 -1.67 29.70
CA GLY A 44 12.97 -0.94 28.73
C GLY A 44 12.45 -0.98 27.28
N LEU A 45 11.30 -1.59 27.04
CA LEU A 45 10.64 -1.56 25.74
C LEU A 45 9.45 -0.60 25.76
N HIS A 46 9.30 0.16 24.68
CA HIS A 46 8.18 1.07 24.46
C HIS A 46 7.17 0.43 23.52
N ALA A 47 5.88 0.62 23.82
CA ALA A 47 4.82 0.11 22.96
C ALA A 47 4.78 0.90 21.65
N PHE A 48 4.96 0.20 20.53
CA PHE A 48 4.65 0.71 19.21
C PHE A 48 3.29 0.17 18.78
N HIS A 49 2.32 1.04 18.71
CA HIS A 49 1.05 0.71 18.07
C HIS A 49 1.31 0.66 16.57
N LEU A 50 1.25 -0.54 16.01
CA LEU A 50 1.18 -0.70 14.57
C LEU A 50 -0.22 -0.24 14.15
N PRO A 51 -0.36 0.87 13.41
CA PRO A 51 -1.66 1.26 12.88
C PRO A 51 -2.19 0.11 12.03
N ASP A 52 -3.49 -0.14 12.13
CA ASP A 52 -4.16 -1.19 11.35
C ASP A 52 -3.82 -1.02 9.86
N ARG A 53 -3.64 -2.13 9.12
CA ARG A 53 -3.33 -2.13 7.68
C ARG A 53 -4.26 -1.24 6.85
N ARG A 54 -5.45 -0.93 7.38
CA ARG A 54 -6.44 -0.05 6.75
C ARG A 54 -6.16 1.44 6.95
N ASP A 55 -5.36 1.81 7.97
CA ASP A 55 -5.20 3.22 8.37
C ASP A 55 -3.94 3.87 7.78
N THR A 56 -2.92 3.09 7.40
CA THR A 56 -1.67 3.61 6.86
C THR A 56 -1.74 4.03 5.39
N ARG A 57 -2.81 3.67 4.67
CA ARG A 57 -3.02 4.04 3.25
C ARG A 57 -3.83 5.33 3.07
N ARG A 58 -4.38 5.88 4.14
CA ARG A 58 -5.11 7.15 4.11
C ARG A 58 -4.52 8.07 5.19
N GLY A 59 -3.45 8.75 4.84
CA GLY A 59 -3.22 10.04 5.48
C GLY A 59 -4.50 10.89 5.34
N PRO A 60 -4.75 11.86 6.24
CA PRO A 60 -5.91 12.74 6.12
C PRO A 60 -5.98 13.26 4.67
N PRO A 61 -7.19 13.33 4.07
CA PRO A 61 -7.33 13.79 2.70
C PRO A 61 -6.69 15.17 2.60
N MET A 62 -5.72 15.30 1.69
CA MET A 62 -5.04 16.58 1.50
C MET A 62 -6.09 17.67 1.20
N PRO A 63 -5.99 18.84 1.88
CA PRO A 63 -6.82 20.00 1.56
C PRO A 63 -6.76 20.31 0.06
N ALA A 64 -7.83 20.88 -0.49
CA ALA A 64 -7.92 21.24 -1.93
C ALA A 64 -6.72 22.10 -2.39
N ALA A 65 -6.18 22.97 -1.50
CA ALA A 65 -4.97 23.77 -1.72
C ALA A 65 -3.70 22.89 -1.94
N GLY A 66 -3.61 21.72 -1.32
CA GLY A 66 -2.49 20.81 -1.55
C GLY A 66 -2.55 20.12 -2.91
N ARG A 67 -3.74 19.89 -3.47
CA ARG A 67 -3.91 19.32 -4.80
C ARG A 67 -3.54 20.30 -5.91
N SER A 68 -3.79 21.60 -5.72
CA SER A 68 -3.42 22.63 -6.70
C SER A 68 -1.91 22.72 -6.89
N ARG A 69 -1.14 22.47 -5.83
CA ARG A 69 0.33 22.44 -5.86
C ARG A 69 0.88 21.41 -6.85
N TRP A 70 0.25 20.24 -6.96
CA TRP A 70 0.73 19.17 -7.82
C TRP A 70 0.17 19.20 -9.23
N ARG A 71 -0.90 19.99 -9.47
CA ARG A 71 -1.60 19.98 -10.77
C ARG A 71 -0.67 20.31 -11.94
N ALA A 72 0.10 21.37 -11.82
CA ALA A 72 1.00 21.79 -12.90
C ALA A 72 2.09 20.73 -13.17
N LEU A 73 2.68 20.16 -12.09
CA LEU A 73 3.69 19.13 -12.22
C LEU A 73 3.10 17.83 -12.78
N LEU A 74 1.90 17.42 -12.34
CA LEU A 74 1.20 16.25 -12.89
C LEU A 74 0.94 16.41 -14.38
N GLN A 75 0.44 17.58 -14.81
CA GLN A 75 0.18 17.85 -16.23
C GLN A 75 1.49 17.76 -17.04
N GLN A 76 2.53 18.48 -16.60
CA GLN A 76 3.82 18.45 -17.28
C GLN A 76 4.37 17.02 -17.38
N VAL A 77 4.35 16.26 -16.28
CA VAL A 77 4.89 14.90 -16.27
C VAL A 77 4.05 13.95 -17.14
N ALA A 78 2.73 14.10 -17.14
CA ALA A 78 1.85 13.30 -17.99
C ALA A 78 2.13 13.57 -19.47
N ASP A 79 2.27 14.86 -19.86
CA ASP A 79 2.62 15.26 -21.21
C ASP A 79 3.99 14.72 -21.64
N ASP A 80 4.99 14.79 -20.75
CA ASP A 80 6.37 14.32 -21.01
C ASP A 80 6.44 12.81 -21.32
N VAL A 81 5.53 12.01 -20.79
CA VAL A 81 5.53 10.55 -20.96
C VAL A 81 4.34 10.00 -21.75
N GLY A 82 3.46 10.88 -22.25
CA GLY A 82 2.30 10.50 -23.05
C GLY A 82 1.20 9.81 -22.27
N LEU A 83 1.03 10.13 -21.00
CA LEU A 83 -0.05 9.60 -20.14
C LEU A 83 -1.23 10.59 -20.07
N ASP A 84 -2.42 10.03 -19.87
CA ASP A 84 -3.55 10.83 -19.41
C ASP A 84 -3.30 11.32 -17.98
N VAL A 85 -3.37 12.64 -17.78
CA VAL A 85 -3.15 13.27 -16.46
C VAL A 85 -4.15 12.77 -15.41
N ALA A 86 -5.38 12.45 -15.81
CA ALA A 86 -6.38 11.90 -14.88
C ALA A 86 -6.01 10.50 -14.41
N LEU A 87 -5.39 9.66 -15.28
CA LEU A 87 -4.85 8.38 -14.89
C LEU A 87 -3.70 8.54 -13.90
N LEU A 88 -2.74 9.41 -14.21
CA LEU A 88 -1.61 9.68 -13.32
C LEU A 88 -2.09 10.20 -11.95
N GLU A 89 -3.07 11.12 -11.94
CA GLU A 89 -3.68 11.61 -10.71
C GLU A 89 -4.36 10.49 -9.90
N ALA A 90 -5.09 9.58 -10.56
CA ALA A 90 -5.76 8.46 -9.92
C ALA A 90 -4.76 7.50 -9.25
N VAL A 91 -3.62 7.22 -9.91
CA VAL A 91 -2.54 6.39 -9.36
C VAL A 91 -1.89 7.08 -8.17
N VAL A 92 -1.46 8.34 -8.28
CA VAL A 92 -0.85 9.08 -7.15
C VAL A 92 -1.78 9.14 -5.94
N ARG A 93 -3.07 9.33 -6.19
CA ARG A 93 -4.09 9.32 -5.13
C ARG A 93 -4.21 7.95 -4.46
N GLN A 94 -4.11 6.88 -5.22
CA GLN A 94 -4.18 5.52 -4.70
C GLN A 94 -2.91 5.15 -3.92
N GLU A 95 -1.74 5.55 -4.40
CA GLU A 95 -0.44 5.21 -3.81
C GLU A 95 -0.18 5.93 -2.49
N SER A 96 -0.31 7.24 -2.49
CA SER A 96 0.10 8.06 -1.33
C SER A 96 -0.95 9.04 -0.83
N GLY A 97 -2.09 9.21 -1.54
CA GLY A 97 -3.01 10.31 -1.28
C GLY A 97 -2.36 11.68 -1.48
N PHE A 98 -1.35 11.79 -2.36
CA PHE A 98 -0.51 12.98 -2.58
C PHE A 98 0.45 13.32 -1.43
N ASN A 99 0.81 12.36 -0.58
CA ASN A 99 1.81 12.55 0.46
C ASN A 99 3.22 12.23 -0.08
N PRO A 100 4.09 13.24 -0.31
CA PRO A 100 5.43 13.00 -0.83
C PRO A 100 6.35 12.28 0.17
N ALA A 101 6.03 12.31 1.45
CA ALA A 101 6.78 11.66 2.52
C ALA A 101 6.23 10.27 2.88
N ALA A 102 5.29 9.73 2.10
CA ALA A 102 4.70 8.42 2.37
C ALA A 102 5.76 7.31 2.28
N VAL A 103 5.77 6.41 3.28
CA VAL A 103 6.61 5.23 3.31
C VAL A 103 5.75 4.02 3.65
N SER A 104 5.77 2.99 2.80
CA SER A 104 5.07 1.75 3.07
C SER A 104 5.90 0.81 3.95
N ARG A 105 5.26 -0.20 4.54
CA ARG A 105 5.97 -1.25 5.30
C ARG A 105 6.95 -2.05 4.44
N ALA A 106 6.68 -2.17 3.14
CA ALA A 106 7.55 -2.84 2.18
C ALA A 106 8.73 -1.95 1.72
N GLY A 107 8.79 -0.70 2.15
CA GLY A 107 9.86 0.24 1.78
C GLY A 107 9.60 1.01 0.48
N ALA A 108 8.37 1.00 -0.04
CA ALA A 108 7.98 1.90 -1.12
C ALA A 108 7.86 3.35 -0.60
N VAL A 109 8.27 4.32 -1.41
CA VAL A 109 8.42 5.72 -0.96
C VAL A 109 7.81 6.70 -1.94
N GLY A 110 7.25 7.78 -1.40
CA GLY A 110 6.90 9.01 -2.09
C GLY A 110 5.52 8.99 -2.76
N LEU A 111 5.29 9.96 -3.64
CA LEU A 111 4.00 10.20 -4.31
C LEU A 111 3.47 8.97 -5.06
N MET A 112 4.34 8.24 -5.74
CA MET A 112 4.02 7.07 -6.54
C MET A 112 4.53 5.75 -5.94
N GLN A 113 4.92 5.75 -4.65
CA GLN A 113 5.32 4.57 -3.88
C GLN A 113 6.34 3.68 -4.59
N LEU A 114 7.46 4.27 -5.01
CA LEU A 114 8.48 3.55 -5.74
C LEU A 114 9.33 2.66 -4.83
N MET A 115 9.45 1.39 -5.20
CA MET A 115 10.44 0.47 -4.63
C MET A 115 11.86 0.84 -5.10
N PRO A 116 12.92 0.50 -4.34
CA PRO A 116 14.30 0.86 -4.68
C PRO A 116 14.72 0.44 -6.09
N ASP A 117 14.37 -0.77 -6.50
CA ASP A 117 14.77 -1.32 -7.80
C ASP A 117 14.04 -0.64 -8.95
N THR A 118 12.74 -0.37 -8.79
CA THR A 118 11.94 0.40 -9.75
C THR A 118 12.48 1.82 -9.87
N ALA A 119 12.80 2.47 -8.76
CA ALA A 119 13.36 3.81 -8.75
C ALA A 119 14.67 3.89 -9.55
N ARG A 120 15.61 2.96 -9.30
CA ARG A 120 16.88 2.88 -10.05
C ARG A 120 16.65 2.67 -11.54
N ARG A 121 15.76 1.74 -11.92
CA ARG A 121 15.43 1.41 -13.31
C ARG A 121 14.89 2.61 -14.07
N PHE A 122 14.11 3.48 -13.40
CA PHE A 122 13.47 4.63 -14.02
C PHE A 122 14.16 5.97 -13.69
N GLY A 123 15.43 5.93 -13.26
CA GLY A 123 16.29 7.11 -13.12
C GLY A 123 15.92 8.02 -11.94
N VAL A 124 15.45 7.44 -10.85
CA VAL A 124 15.17 8.15 -9.60
C VAL A 124 16.33 7.95 -8.63
N HIS A 125 17.03 9.01 -8.30
CA HIS A 125 18.17 8.99 -7.38
C HIS A 125 17.72 9.23 -5.93
N ASP A 126 16.74 10.12 -5.75
CA ASP A 126 16.10 10.38 -4.46
C ASP A 126 14.60 10.10 -4.55
N ARG A 127 14.15 9.04 -3.89
CA ARG A 127 12.74 8.66 -3.85
C ARG A 127 11.86 9.59 -3.02
N PHE A 128 12.47 10.38 -2.12
CA PHE A 128 11.78 11.41 -1.34
C PHE A 128 11.66 12.75 -2.07
N ASP A 129 12.43 12.96 -3.14
CA ASP A 129 12.23 14.09 -4.02
C ASP A 129 10.92 13.90 -4.81
N PRO A 130 9.92 14.79 -4.60
CA PRO A 130 8.59 14.58 -5.18
C PRO A 130 8.58 14.63 -6.70
N GLU A 131 9.42 15.45 -7.32
CA GLU A 131 9.47 15.55 -8.77
C GLU A 131 10.13 14.32 -9.38
N GLN A 132 11.29 13.89 -8.86
CA GLN A 132 11.92 12.66 -9.33
C GLN A 132 11.02 11.44 -9.16
N ASN A 133 10.35 11.35 -8.01
CA ASN A 133 9.43 10.26 -7.70
C ASN A 133 8.26 10.22 -8.69
N LEU A 134 7.62 11.37 -8.94
CA LEU A 134 6.51 11.47 -9.88
C LEU A 134 6.94 11.14 -11.31
N ARG A 135 8.07 11.71 -11.78
CA ARG A 135 8.61 11.44 -13.13
C ARG A 135 9.00 9.97 -13.30
N GLY A 136 9.65 9.37 -12.32
CA GLY A 136 10.04 7.96 -12.36
C GLY A 136 8.84 7.01 -12.34
N GLY A 137 7.87 7.27 -11.49
CA GLY A 137 6.64 6.49 -11.41
C GLY A 137 5.78 6.61 -12.66
N ALA A 138 5.69 7.80 -13.25
CA ALA A 138 4.98 8.01 -14.51
C ALA A 138 5.67 7.25 -15.68
N ARG A 139 6.99 7.29 -15.76
CA ARG A 139 7.75 6.49 -16.75
C ARG A 139 7.51 4.99 -16.56
N TYR A 140 7.48 4.51 -15.32
CA TYR A 140 7.17 3.11 -15.04
C TYR A 140 5.75 2.74 -15.48
N LEU A 141 4.75 3.58 -15.18
CA LEU A 141 3.37 3.35 -15.60
C LEU A 141 3.21 3.36 -17.12
N ALA A 142 3.83 4.32 -17.81
CA ALA A 142 3.84 4.40 -19.27
C ALA A 142 4.49 3.14 -19.88
N TRP A 143 5.65 2.73 -19.34
CA TRP A 143 6.31 1.49 -19.77
C TRP A 143 5.42 0.26 -19.56
N LEU A 144 4.68 0.17 -18.47
CA LEU A 144 3.75 -0.94 -18.22
C LEU A 144 2.58 -0.95 -19.19
N LEU A 145 2.02 0.21 -19.53
CA LEU A 145 0.97 0.32 -20.54
C LEU A 145 1.46 -0.19 -21.91
N ASP A 146 2.65 0.23 -22.32
CA ASP A 146 3.25 -0.27 -23.56
C ASP A 146 3.54 -1.77 -23.50
N HIS A 147 4.08 -2.25 -22.38
CA HIS A 147 4.41 -3.65 -22.16
C HIS A 147 3.20 -4.59 -22.22
N PHE A 148 2.03 -4.11 -21.80
CA PHE A 148 0.77 -4.85 -21.82
C PHE A 148 -0.19 -4.39 -22.93
N ASN A 149 0.32 -3.84 -24.04
CA ASN A 149 -0.46 -3.43 -25.21
C ASN A 149 -1.64 -2.52 -24.86
N GLN A 150 -1.44 -1.55 -23.99
CA GLN A 150 -2.43 -0.59 -23.49
C GLN A 150 -3.58 -1.23 -22.68
N ASP A 151 -3.42 -2.47 -22.23
CA ASP A 151 -4.35 -3.07 -21.26
C ASP A 151 -4.15 -2.42 -19.89
N LEU A 152 -5.05 -1.52 -19.55
CA LEU A 152 -5.00 -0.74 -18.32
C LEU A 152 -5.07 -1.64 -17.07
N ASP A 153 -5.88 -2.69 -17.08
CA ASP A 153 -6.05 -3.55 -15.90
C ASP A 153 -4.77 -4.34 -15.62
N LEU A 154 -4.10 -4.83 -16.68
CA LEU A 154 -2.81 -5.52 -16.56
C LEU A 154 -1.69 -4.56 -16.15
N ALA A 155 -1.65 -3.35 -16.72
CA ALA A 155 -0.67 -2.33 -16.33
C ALA A 155 -0.81 -1.93 -14.86
N LEU A 156 -2.02 -1.70 -14.38
CA LEU A 156 -2.30 -1.38 -12.98
C LEU A 156 -1.98 -2.55 -12.03
N ALA A 157 -2.33 -3.78 -12.45
CA ALA A 157 -1.99 -4.98 -11.69
C ALA A 157 -0.47 -5.15 -11.57
N ALA A 158 0.26 -4.90 -12.67
CA ALA A 158 1.72 -4.96 -12.71
C ALA A 158 2.37 -3.83 -11.90
N TYR A 159 1.79 -2.64 -11.90
CA TYR A 159 2.25 -1.54 -11.07
C TYR A 159 2.22 -1.91 -9.58
N ASN A 160 1.14 -2.56 -9.13
CA ASN A 160 0.96 -2.96 -7.74
C ASN A 160 1.71 -4.25 -7.36
N ALA A 161 1.68 -5.28 -8.22
CA ALA A 161 2.20 -6.61 -7.90
C ALA A 161 3.51 -6.98 -8.62
N GLY A 162 3.99 -6.11 -9.50
CA GLY A 162 5.13 -6.37 -10.38
C GLY A 162 4.74 -7.08 -11.69
N GLU A 163 5.39 -6.71 -12.79
CA GLU A 163 5.15 -7.29 -14.13
C GLU A 163 5.43 -8.80 -14.18
N GLY A 164 6.39 -9.26 -13.37
CA GLY A 164 6.69 -10.69 -13.23
C GLY A 164 5.51 -11.49 -12.71
N SER A 165 4.79 -10.93 -11.75
CA SER A 165 3.61 -11.58 -11.15
C SER A 165 2.47 -11.73 -12.16
N VAL A 166 2.21 -10.69 -12.96
CA VAL A 166 1.19 -10.72 -14.02
C VAL A 166 1.53 -11.78 -15.07
N ARG A 167 2.81 -11.85 -15.50
CA ARG A 167 3.26 -12.88 -16.45
C ARG A 167 3.12 -14.29 -15.91
N GLN A 168 3.48 -14.54 -14.66
CA GLN A 168 3.33 -15.84 -14.00
C GLN A 168 1.87 -16.30 -13.93
N HIS A 169 0.91 -15.37 -13.94
CA HIS A 169 -0.52 -15.66 -13.99
C HIS A 169 -1.11 -15.60 -15.40
N GLY A 170 -0.28 -15.85 -16.44
CA GLY A 170 -0.73 -15.95 -17.83
C GLY A 170 -1.27 -14.63 -18.40
N ASN A 171 -0.64 -13.50 -18.07
CA ASN A 171 -1.07 -12.15 -18.44
C ASN A 171 -2.53 -11.90 -18.05
N ARG A 172 -2.83 -12.17 -16.79
CA ARG A 172 -4.12 -11.85 -16.15
C ARG A 172 -3.86 -11.12 -14.84
N VAL A 173 -4.86 -10.37 -14.38
CA VAL A 173 -4.80 -9.77 -13.04
C VAL A 173 -4.65 -10.89 -12.01
N PRO A 174 -3.54 -10.93 -11.24
CA PRO A 174 -3.31 -11.98 -10.26
C PRO A 174 -4.45 -12.08 -9.24
N PRO A 175 -4.76 -13.28 -8.72
CA PRO A 175 -5.84 -13.50 -7.76
C PRO A 175 -5.47 -13.00 -6.34
N PHE A 176 -4.68 -11.96 -6.25
CA PHE A 176 -4.32 -11.31 -5.00
C PHE A 176 -5.39 -10.28 -4.64
N ALA A 177 -6.03 -10.44 -3.48
CA ALA A 177 -7.11 -9.55 -3.04
C ALA A 177 -6.68 -8.07 -3.03
N GLU A 178 -5.42 -7.80 -2.68
CA GLU A 178 -4.84 -6.45 -2.69
C GLU A 178 -4.76 -5.88 -4.10
N THR A 179 -4.19 -6.64 -5.05
CA THR A 179 -4.01 -6.20 -6.44
C THR A 179 -5.36 -5.98 -7.13
N GLN A 180 -6.30 -6.89 -6.93
CA GLN A 180 -7.66 -6.72 -7.47
C GLN A 180 -8.37 -5.48 -6.90
N ALA A 181 -8.21 -5.23 -5.60
CA ALA A 181 -8.75 -4.02 -4.96
C ALA A 181 -8.06 -2.75 -5.48
N TYR A 182 -6.76 -2.81 -5.72
CA TYR A 182 -5.99 -1.71 -6.30
C TYR A 182 -6.49 -1.33 -7.70
N VAL A 183 -6.58 -2.32 -8.60
CA VAL A 183 -7.08 -2.10 -9.98
C VAL A 183 -8.47 -1.47 -9.95
N ARG A 184 -9.40 -2.04 -9.18
CA ARG A 184 -10.76 -1.46 -9.05
C ARG A 184 -10.72 -0.03 -8.53
N ALA A 185 -9.91 0.26 -7.53
CA ALA A 185 -9.85 1.57 -6.89
C ALA A 185 -9.28 2.65 -7.83
N VAL A 186 -8.26 2.33 -8.63
CA VAL A 186 -7.71 3.27 -9.62
C VAL A 186 -8.72 3.47 -10.75
N ARG A 187 -9.31 2.40 -11.27
CA ARG A 187 -10.35 2.48 -12.32
C ARG A 187 -11.52 3.37 -11.92
N GLN A 188 -12.04 3.22 -10.70
CA GLN A 188 -13.13 4.05 -10.19
C GLN A 188 -12.77 5.54 -10.06
N ARG A 189 -11.48 5.86 -9.87
CA ARG A 189 -11.02 7.25 -9.79
C ARG A 189 -10.72 7.87 -11.16
N TYR A 190 -10.33 7.01 -12.08
CA TYR A 190 -10.00 7.40 -13.45
C TYR A 190 -11.23 7.43 -14.37
N ALA A 191 -12.32 6.73 -14.02
CA ALA A 191 -13.55 6.76 -14.81
C ALA A 191 -14.03 8.21 -15.01
N PRO A 192 -14.35 8.62 -16.25
CA PRO A 192 -14.87 9.93 -16.56
C PRO A 192 -16.27 10.14 -15.97
#